data_dc9c44ea19f1f55d01a7ad6c2ba4656a
#
_entry.id   dc9c44ea19f1f55d01a7ad6c2ba4656a
#
_cell.length_a   1.000
_cell.length_b   1.000
_cell.length_c   1.000
_cell.angle_alpha   90.00
_cell.angle_beta   90.00
_cell.angle_gamma   90.00
#
_symmetry.space_group_name_H-M   'P 1'
#
loop_
_entity.id
_entity.type
_entity.pdbx_description
1 polymer ?
#
loop_
_entity_poly.entity_id
_entity_poly.type
_entity_poly.pdbx_seq_one_letter_code
_entity_poly.pdbx_strand_id
1 'polypeptide(L)'
;VRPAENAQLALLLEVSGTPKPGNVDRERDLPDLRYEQFLASAVGAGAGLRAAESGPVGEAFERAVEGMAAIHGENTQFGALLLLVPLVGAASDGDLSAAGTERVARNTTVEDAAAFYRAFEHCSVFVSDPPDEWDDLDVRRGSEAIPALEERDLTLHDVMALGEDADDVAREWAGGFERSFRAADRIAELSGPLSDRAATTFCEALADRPDTLVAKKHGVEVAKEASDRVAAALGNREALSALAAEFVERRINPGTTADIVAAGLFIALERGVEV
;
A
#
# COMPACT_ATOMS: atom_id res chain seq x y z
N VAL A 1 -14.75 -14.52 9.61
CA VAL A 1 -13.34 -14.14 9.49
C VAL A 1 -13.21 -12.76 10.14
N ARG A 2 -12.13 -12.50 10.88
CA ARG A 2 -11.87 -11.19 11.53
C ARG A 2 -11.27 -10.22 10.51
N PRO A 3 -11.47 -8.89 10.66
CA PRO A 3 -10.88 -7.92 9.74
C PRO A 3 -9.36 -8.08 9.57
N ALA A 4 -8.62 -8.31 10.65
CA ALA A 4 -7.17 -8.56 10.58
C ALA A 4 -6.79 -9.80 9.73
N GLU A 5 -7.61 -10.86 9.75
CA GLU A 5 -7.40 -12.06 8.96
C GLU A 5 -7.68 -11.81 7.46
N ASN A 6 -8.73 -11.03 7.15
CA ASN A 6 -9.01 -10.59 5.79
C ASN A 6 -7.91 -9.65 5.25
N ALA A 7 -7.33 -8.78 6.09
CA ALA A 7 -6.21 -7.94 5.71
C ALA A 7 -4.95 -8.78 5.38
N GLN A 8 -4.62 -9.79 6.19
CA GLN A 8 -3.54 -10.73 5.87
C GLN A 8 -3.82 -11.50 4.57
N LEU A 9 -5.05 -11.98 4.39
CA LEU A 9 -5.45 -12.68 3.18
C LEU A 9 -5.36 -11.78 1.95
N ALA A 10 -5.73 -10.50 2.06
CA ALA A 10 -5.61 -9.52 0.98
C ALA A 10 -4.16 -9.35 0.53
N LEU A 11 -3.20 -9.23 1.46
CA LEU A 11 -1.77 -9.17 1.15
C LEU A 11 -1.28 -10.43 0.42
N LEU A 12 -1.71 -11.62 0.85
CA LEU A 12 -1.34 -12.88 0.22
C LEU A 12 -1.94 -13.05 -1.17
N LEU A 13 -3.19 -12.64 -1.36
CA LEU A 13 -3.88 -12.74 -2.65
C LEU A 13 -3.36 -11.71 -3.66
N GLU A 14 -3.03 -10.50 -3.19
CA GLU A 14 -2.47 -9.45 -4.04
C GLU A 14 -1.16 -9.93 -4.69
N VAL A 15 -0.19 -10.37 -3.88
CA VAL A 15 1.10 -10.83 -4.41
C VAL A 15 0.97 -12.12 -5.23
N SER A 16 -0.08 -12.92 -5.04
CA SER A 16 -0.33 -14.14 -5.80
C SER A 16 -0.94 -13.89 -7.19
N GLY A 17 -1.48 -12.71 -7.45
CA GLY A 17 -2.05 -12.33 -8.73
C GLY A 17 -1.00 -12.22 -9.83
N THR A 18 -1.28 -12.75 -11.05
CA THR A 18 -0.36 -12.70 -12.20
C THR A 18 -1.13 -12.61 -13.52
N PRO A 19 -0.61 -11.90 -14.58
CA PRO A 19 0.61 -11.10 -14.58
C PRO A 19 0.40 -9.71 -13.94
N LYS A 20 1.44 -9.23 -13.26
CA LYS A 20 1.51 -7.84 -12.76
C LYS A 20 2.75 -7.14 -13.35
N PRO A 21 2.62 -6.30 -14.38
CA PRO A 21 3.75 -5.64 -15.01
C PRO A 21 4.66 -4.93 -14.00
N GLY A 22 5.91 -5.44 -13.86
CA GLY A 22 6.97 -4.88 -13.03
C GLY A 22 6.87 -5.12 -11.53
N ASN A 23 5.78 -5.71 -11.04
CA ASN A 23 5.63 -6.04 -9.62
C ASN A 23 5.91 -7.53 -9.37
N VAL A 24 6.24 -7.89 -8.11
CA VAL A 24 6.38 -9.30 -7.71
C VAL A 24 5.03 -9.98 -7.84
N ASP A 25 5.04 -11.15 -8.46
CA ASP A 25 3.89 -12.02 -8.56
C ASP A 25 4.31 -13.50 -8.37
N ARG A 26 3.37 -14.45 -8.34
CA ARG A 26 3.67 -15.88 -8.13
C ARG A 26 4.55 -16.51 -9.20
N GLU A 27 4.76 -15.85 -10.34
CA GLU A 27 5.56 -16.32 -11.46
C GLU A 27 6.88 -15.54 -11.63
N ARG A 28 7.02 -14.38 -10.94
CA ARG A 28 8.15 -13.46 -11.13
C ARG A 28 8.58 -12.79 -9.85
N ASP A 29 9.87 -12.84 -9.60
CA ASP A 29 10.57 -12.11 -8.57
C ASP A 29 11.15 -10.80 -9.12
N LEU A 30 11.44 -9.86 -8.24
CA LEU A 30 12.36 -8.75 -8.50
C LEU A 30 13.79 -9.16 -8.12
N PRO A 31 14.83 -8.47 -8.61
CA PRO A 31 16.22 -8.80 -8.26
C PRO A 31 16.48 -8.85 -6.75
N ASP A 32 15.81 -7.99 -6.01
CA ASP A 32 16.04 -7.79 -4.58
C ASP A 32 14.86 -8.28 -3.71
N LEU A 33 13.71 -8.66 -4.31
CA LEU A 33 12.48 -9.06 -3.62
C LEU A 33 11.87 -10.30 -4.25
N ARG A 34 11.63 -11.34 -3.44
CA ARG A 34 11.06 -12.62 -3.87
C ARG A 34 9.65 -12.81 -3.37
N TYR A 35 8.87 -13.58 -4.10
CA TYR A 35 7.49 -13.91 -3.78
C TYR A 35 7.31 -14.43 -2.34
N GLU A 36 8.18 -15.37 -1.91
CA GLU A 36 8.10 -15.95 -0.56
C GLU A 36 8.34 -14.91 0.56
N GLN A 37 9.10 -13.85 0.28
CA GLN A 37 9.31 -12.77 1.24
C GLN A 37 8.00 -12.02 1.51
N PHE A 38 7.18 -11.78 0.48
CA PHE A 38 5.86 -11.18 0.63
C PHE A 38 4.91 -12.07 1.44
N LEU A 39 4.94 -13.39 1.22
CA LEU A 39 4.14 -14.33 2.00
C LEU A 39 4.54 -14.30 3.48
N ALA A 40 5.85 -14.33 3.76
CA ALA A 40 6.39 -14.28 5.10
C ALA A 40 6.05 -12.96 5.80
N SER A 41 6.18 -11.84 5.08
CA SER A 41 5.85 -10.49 5.57
C SER A 41 4.37 -10.34 5.92
N ALA A 42 3.47 -10.84 5.08
CA ALA A 42 2.04 -10.83 5.36
C ALA A 42 1.71 -11.60 6.66
N VAL A 43 2.41 -12.72 6.91
CA VAL A 43 2.28 -13.48 8.18
C VAL A 43 2.84 -12.68 9.35
N GLY A 44 4.02 -12.07 9.19
CA GLY A 44 4.67 -11.26 10.21
C GLY A 44 3.86 -10.04 10.64
N ALA A 45 3.22 -9.35 9.68
CA ALA A 45 2.39 -8.17 9.93
C ALA A 45 1.12 -8.46 10.77
N GLY A 46 0.73 -9.72 10.90
CA GLY A 46 -0.54 -10.12 11.53
C GLY A 46 -0.74 -9.64 12.98
N ALA A 47 0.33 -9.44 13.74
CA ALA A 47 0.22 -8.92 15.10
C ALA A 47 -0.19 -7.43 15.11
N GLY A 48 0.34 -6.62 14.20
CA GLY A 48 -0.03 -5.23 14.03
C GLY A 48 -1.44 -5.08 13.45
N LEU A 49 -1.80 -5.87 12.44
CA LEU A 49 -3.15 -5.88 11.88
C LEU A 49 -4.22 -6.23 12.94
N ARG A 50 -3.92 -7.17 13.86
CA ARG A 50 -4.81 -7.44 14.99
C ARG A 50 -4.88 -6.29 15.99
N ALA A 51 -3.79 -5.56 16.20
CA ALA A 51 -3.80 -4.37 17.05
C ALA A 51 -4.68 -3.26 16.45
N ALA A 52 -4.74 -3.15 15.13
CA ALA A 52 -5.58 -2.19 14.42
C ALA A 52 -7.10 -2.38 14.65
N GLU A 53 -7.53 -3.56 15.10
CA GLU A 53 -8.95 -3.81 15.40
C GLU A 53 -9.48 -3.01 16.60
N SER A 54 -8.62 -2.46 17.46
CA SER A 54 -9.07 -1.76 18.67
C SER A 54 -8.04 -0.77 19.26
N GLY A 55 -6.84 -0.70 18.69
CA GLY A 55 -5.76 0.15 19.19
C GLY A 55 -5.54 1.41 18.34
N PRO A 56 -4.60 2.28 18.78
CA PRO A 56 -4.18 3.43 18.00
C PRO A 56 -3.61 3.02 16.63
N VAL A 57 -3.93 3.82 15.62
CA VAL A 57 -3.55 3.55 14.22
C VAL A 57 -2.03 3.49 14.05
N GLY A 58 -1.31 4.46 14.61
CA GLY A 58 0.14 4.55 14.48
C GLY A 58 0.87 3.38 15.15
N GLU A 59 0.48 3.01 16.39
CA GLU A 59 1.06 1.87 17.11
C GLU A 59 0.80 0.55 16.36
N ALA A 60 -0.42 0.37 15.86
CA ALA A 60 -0.78 -0.81 15.07
C ALA A 60 0.05 -0.90 13.78
N PHE A 61 0.26 0.24 13.11
CA PHE A 61 1.08 0.33 11.91
C PHE A 61 2.57 0.03 12.20
N GLU A 62 3.17 0.70 13.18
CA GLU A 62 4.56 0.44 13.59
C GLU A 62 4.79 -1.04 13.88
N ARG A 63 3.89 -1.66 14.65
CA ARG A 63 3.94 -3.09 14.98
C ARG A 63 3.75 -4.00 13.76
N ALA A 64 2.94 -3.59 12.78
CA ALA A 64 2.78 -4.35 11.53
C ALA A 64 4.04 -4.31 10.69
N VAL A 65 4.70 -3.14 10.60
CA VAL A 65 5.97 -2.95 9.88
C VAL A 65 7.11 -3.71 10.58
N GLU A 66 7.22 -3.62 11.91
CA GLU A 66 8.19 -4.40 12.69
C GLU A 66 8.04 -5.91 12.38
N GLY A 67 6.82 -6.43 12.44
CA GLY A 67 6.55 -7.83 12.13
C GLY A 67 6.82 -8.21 10.67
N MET A 68 6.52 -7.34 9.72
CA MET A 68 6.85 -7.49 8.30
C MET A 68 8.37 -7.61 8.11
N ALA A 69 9.14 -6.72 8.73
CA ALA A 69 10.60 -6.64 8.58
C ALA A 69 11.36 -7.73 9.38
N ALA A 70 10.77 -8.29 10.44
CA ALA A 70 11.43 -9.23 11.35
C ALA A 70 12.00 -10.48 10.68
N ILE A 71 11.46 -10.88 9.51
CA ILE A 71 11.82 -12.14 8.85
C ILE A 71 13.04 -11.97 7.94
N HIS A 72 13.18 -10.85 7.23
CA HIS A 72 14.27 -10.66 6.25
C HIS A 72 14.79 -9.22 6.16
N GLY A 73 14.30 -8.28 6.99
CA GLY A 73 14.79 -6.90 7.08
C GLY A 73 14.41 -5.98 5.91
N GLU A 74 13.67 -6.48 4.92
CA GLU A 74 13.34 -5.72 3.71
C GLU A 74 11.90 -5.19 3.74
N ASN A 75 11.68 -4.07 3.06
CA ASN A 75 10.35 -3.56 2.81
C ASN A 75 9.68 -4.32 1.66
N THR A 76 8.58 -4.99 1.95
CA THR A 76 7.74 -5.65 0.94
C THR A 76 6.39 -4.98 0.76
N GLN A 77 5.75 -4.53 1.84
CA GLN A 77 4.33 -4.16 1.88
C GLN A 77 4.04 -2.94 2.77
N PHE A 78 5.03 -2.05 2.97
CA PHE A 78 4.90 -0.88 3.86
C PHE A 78 3.70 0.00 3.49
N GLY A 79 3.55 0.36 2.20
CA GLY A 79 2.43 1.17 1.74
C GLY A 79 1.08 0.46 1.87
N ALA A 80 1.03 -0.85 1.58
CA ALA A 80 -0.18 -1.65 1.78
C ALA A 80 -0.59 -1.68 3.25
N LEU A 81 0.35 -1.88 4.18
CA LEU A 81 0.08 -1.85 5.62
C LEU A 81 -0.42 -0.48 6.08
N LEU A 82 0.15 0.60 5.54
CA LEU A 82 -0.28 1.97 5.84
C LEU A 82 -1.73 2.22 5.41
N LEU A 83 -2.18 1.61 4.30
CA LEU A 83 -3.59 1.66 3.88
C LEU A 83 -4.48 0.72 4.68
N LEU A 84 -4.01 -0.49 4.97
CA LEU A 84 -4.82 -1.53 5.62
C LEU A 84 -5.16 -1.22 7.08
N VAL A 85 -4.23 -0.64 7.84
CA VAL A 85 -4.44 -0.41 9.27
C VAL A 85 -5.67 0.45 9.57
N PRO A 86 -5.87 1.65 8.97
CA PRO A 86 -7.10 2.42 9.20
C PRO A 86 -8.36 1.75 8.63
N LEU A 87 -8.24 0.99 7.53
CA LEU A 87 -9.36 0.21 6.98
C LEU A 87 -9.79 -0.91 7.93
N VAL A 88 -8.84 -1.61 8.57
CA VAL A 88 -9.13 -2.63 9.60
C VAL A 88 -9.83 -2.00 10.80
N GLY A 89 -9.39 -0.82 11.24
CA GLY A 89 -10.06 -0.05 12.29
C GLY A 89 -11.50 0.26 11.93
N ALA A 90 -11.74 0.84 10.75
CA ALA A 90 -13.07 1.16 10.25
C ALA A 90 -13.99 -0.08 10.13
N ALA A 91 -13.44 -1.21 9.66
CA ALA A 91 -14.18 -2.47 9.60
C ALA A 91 -14.57 -2.99 10.99
N SER A 92 -13.66 -2.89 11.96
CA SER A 92 -13.90 -3.32 13.35
C SER A 92 -14.92 -2.45 14.06
N ASP A 93 -14.99 -1.16 13.72
CA ASP A 93 -16.02 -0.23 14.18
C ASP A 93 -17.39 -0.45 13.51
N GLY A 94 -17.47 -1.35 12.51
CA GLY A 94 -18.68 -1.65 11.75
C GLY A 94 -19.04 -0.58 10.70
N ASP A 95 -18.11 0.29 10.33
CA ASP A 95 -18.32 1.34 9.32
C ASP A 95 -17.17 1.38 8.29
N LEU A 96 -17.02 0.28 7.54
CA LEU A 96 -16.11 0.23 6.41
C LEU A 96 -16.71 0.92 5.18
N SER A 97 -16.81 2.23 5.26
CA SER A 97 -17.17 3.15 4.18
C SER A 97 -16.08 4.19 3.98
N ALA A 98 -16.08 4.91 2.86
CA ALA A 98 -15.14 6.02 2.64
C ALA A 98 -15.21 7.03 3.81
N ALA A 99 -16.41 7.40 4.25
CA ALA A 99 -16.61 8.32 5.38
C ALA A 99 -16.15 7.73 6.72
N GLY A 100 -16.37 6.43 6.95
CA GLY A 100 -15.92 5.75 8.16
C GLY A 100 -14.39 5.66 8.23
N THR A 101 -13.75 5.30 7.11
CA THR A 101 -12.29 5.24 7.01
C THR A 101 -11.65 6.64 7.13
N GLU A 102 -12.22 7.64 6.47
CA GLU A 102 -11.78 9.04 6.61
C GLU A 102 -11.88 9.50 8.07
N ARG A 103 -12.95 9.12 8.78
CA ARG A 103 -13.08 9.44 10.21
C ARG A 103 -11.98 8.79 11.04
N VAL A 104 -11.61 7.53 10.78
CA VAL A 104 -10.47 6.87 11.46
C VAL A 104 -9.17 7.62 11.17
N ALA A 105 -8.90 7.95 9.90
CA ALA A 105 -7.70 8.67 9.49
C ALA A 105 -7.60 10.07 10.15
N ARG A 106 -8.70 10.84 10.17
CA ARG A 106 -8.74 12.19 10.76
C ARG A 106 -8.67 12.20 12.29
N ASN A 107 -9.01 11.09 12.95
CA ASN A 107 -8.95 10.99 14.41
C ASN A 107 -7.56 10.53 14.91
N THR A 108 -6.59 10.40 14.03
CA THR A 108 -5.21 10.11 14.40
C THR A 108 -4.59 11.28 15.17
N THR A 109 -3.59 10.98 15.97
CA THR A 109 -2.94 11.90 16.90
C THR A 109 -1.49 12.18 16.51
N VAL A 110 -0.82 13.08 17.25
CA VAL A 110 0.64 13.31 17.13
C VAL A 110 1.42 12.04 17.52
N GLU A 111 0.94 11.25 18.49
CA GLU A 111 1.57 9.98 18.85
C GLU A 111 1.45 8.93 17.73
N ASP A 112 0.34 8.93 16.97
CA ASP A 112 0.22 8.10 15.77
C ASP A 112 1.23 8.53 14.69
N ALA A 113 1.47 9.84 14.53
CA ALA A 113 2.52 10.35 13.66
C ALA A 113 3.92 9.91 14.14
N ALA A 114 4.19 10.01 15.44
CA ALA A 114 5.46 9.56 16.02
C ALA A 114 5.70 8.06 15.78
N ALA A 115 4.68 7.23 15.95
CA ALA A 115 4.75 5.80 15.67
C ALA A 115 4.99 5.51 14.17
N PHE A 116 4.35 6.27 13.26
CA PHE A 116 4.62 6.19 11.83
C PHE A 116 6.08 6.51 11.50
N TYR A 117 6.68 7.53 12.12
CA TYR A 117 8.10 7.84 11.92
C TYR A 117 9.01 6.74 12.46
N ARG A 118 8.73 6.17 13.64
CA ARG A 118 9.48 5.02 14.18
C ARG A 118 9.43 3.80 13.26
N ALA A 119 8.34 3.61 12.51
CA ALA A 119 8.22 2.50 11.58
C ALA A 119 9.31 2.50 10.48
N PHE A 120 9.85 3.67 10.11
CA PHE A 120 10.96 3.76 9.15
C PHE A 120 12.30 3.24 9.71
N GLU A 121 12.42 3.04 11.01
CA GLU A 121 13.62 2.46 11.64
C GLU A 121 13.68 0.93 11.46
N HIS A 122 12.55 0.27 11.14
CA HIS A 122 12.48 -1.17 11.00
C HIS A 122 12.87 -1.68 9.60
N CYS A 123 12.72 -0.87 8.54
CA CYS A 123 13.10 -1.24 7.17
C CYS A 123 13.35 -0.02 6.30
N SER A 124 14.12 -0.20 5.23
CA SER A 124 14.38 0.85 4.25
C SER A 124 13.16 1.10 3.36
N VAL A 125 12.64 2.31 3.38
CA VAL A 125 11.54 2.74 2.51
C VAL A 125 12.05 3.82 1.55
N PHE A 126 11.75 3.67 0.26
CA PHE A 126 12.10 4.70 -0.71
C PHE A 126 11.10 5.86 -0.63
N VAL A 127 11.59 7.03 -0.28
CA VAL A 127 10.84 8.29 -0.24
C VAL A 127 11.60 9.37 -1.00
N SER A 128 10.89 10.36 -1.55
CA SER A 128 11.49 11.55 -2.13
C SER A 128 12.05 12.46 -1.03
N ASP A 129 13.01 13.30 -1.39
CA ASP A 129 13.46 14.36 -0.48
C ASP A 129 12.29 15.32 -0.20
N PRO A 130 12.09 15.72 1.06
CA PRO A 130 11.08 16.72 1.41
C PRO A 130 11.49 18.10 0.85
N PRO A 131 10.56 19.04 0.72
CA PRO A 131 10.91 20.44 0.53
C PRO A 131 11.82 20.96 1.66
N ASP A 132 12.72 21.92 1.37
CA ASP A 132 13.69 22.45 2.34
C ASP A 132 13.05 22.93 3.66
N GLU A 133 11.82 23.46 3.59
CA GLU A 133 11.04 23.93 4.73
C GLU A 133 10.52 22.80 5.65
N TRP A 134 10.57 21.54 5.19
CA TRP A 134 10.14 20.34 5.90
C TRP A 134 11.30 19.35 6.14
N ASP A 135 12.56 19.76 6.01
CA ASP A 135 13.73 18.89 6.19
C ASP A 135 13.78 18.23 7.59
N ASP A 136 13.31 18.94 8.61
CA ASP A 136 13.20 18.41 9.98
C ASP A 136 12.06 17.40 10.17
N LEU A 137 11.14 17.30 9.20
CA LEU A 137 10.08 16.30 9.10
C LEU A 137 10.37 15.20 8.08
N ASP A 138 11.62 15.07 7.61
CA ASP A 138 11.98 13.94 6.76
C ASP A 138 11.76 12.63 7.51
N VAL A 139 10.88 11.78 6.98
CA VAL A 139 10.51 10.50 7.61
C VAL A 139 11.69 9.55 7.82
N ARG A 140 12.78 9.72 7.03
CA ARG A 140 14.02 8.94 7.18
C ARG A 140 14.77 9.23 8.48
N ARG A 141 14.43 10.32 9.16
CA ARG A 141 15.00 10.67 10.48
C ARG A 141 14.41 9.82 11.61
N GLY A 142 13.30 9.10 11.35
CA GLY A 142 12.67 8.27 12.36
C GLY A 142 12.34 9.06 13.63
N SER A 143 12.75 8.53 14.78
CA SER A 143 12.54 9.15 16.10
C SER A 143 13.15 10.54 16.26
N GLU A 144 14.15 10.92 15.46
CA GLU A 144 14.77 12.25 15.54
C GLU A 144 13.84 13.37 15.04
N ALA A 145 12.82 13.06 14.24
CA ALA A 145 11.82 14.02 13.77
C ALA A 145 10.67 14.27 14.77
N ILE A 146 10.51 13.40 15.79
CA ILE A 146 9.38 13.49 16.75
C ILE A 146 9.26 14.86 17.43
N PRO A 147 10.35 15.51 17.91
CA PRO A 147 10.23 16.84 18.51
C PRO A 147 9.63 17.89 17.56
N ALA A 148 9.89 17.79 16.25
CA ALA A 148 9.32 18.70 15.26
C ALA A 148 7.83 18.45 15.00
N LEU A 149 7.40 17.17 15.08
CA LEU A 149 5.97 16.81 15.04
C LEU A 149 5.21 17.37 16.25
N GLU A 150 5.77 17.19 17.45
CA GLU A 150 5.18 17.68 18.72
C GLU A 150 5.10 19.22 18.77
N GLU A 151 6.18 19.91 18.32
CA GLU A 151 6.20 21.38 18.29
C GLU A 151 5.11 21.95 17.37
N ARG A 152 4.81 21.26 16.26
CA ARG A 152 3.82 21.70 15.27
C ARG A 152 2.44 21.11 15.48
N ASP A 153 2.26 20.24 16.48
CA ASP A 153 1.02 19.50 16.78
C ASP A 153 0.46 18.75 15.56
N LEU A 154 1.36 18.10 14.77
CA LEU A 154 1.01 17.41 13.53
C LEU A 154 0.55 15.99 13.82
N THR A 155 -0.70 15.69 13.48
CA THR A 155 -1.25 14.34 13.50
C THR A 155 -0.75 13.49 12.34
N LEU A 156 -0.95 12.17 12.38
CA LEU A 156 -0.62 11.32 11.24
C LEU A 156 -1.39 11.72 9.98
N HIS A 157 -2.65 12.11 10.12
CA HIS A 157 -3.44 12.62 8.99
C HIS A 157 -2.81 13.88 8.39
N ASP A 158 -2.32 14.82 9.22
CA ASP A 158 -1.68 16.03 8.73
C ASP A 158 -0.38 15.71 7.96
N VAL A 159 0.42 14.77 8.48
CA VAL A 159 1.64 14.29 7.80
C VAL A 159 1.30 13.68 6.44
N MET A 160 0.23 12.87 6.35
CA MET A 160 -0.21 12.32 5.06
C MET A 160 -0.68 13.42 4.11
N ALA A 161 -1.41 14.41 4.59
CA ALA A 161 -1.86 15.54 3.77
C ALA A 161 -0.70 16.35 3.18
N LEU A 162 0.42 16.49 3.89
CA LEU A 162 1.64 17.12 3.33
C LEU A 162 2.23 16.37 2.14
N GLY A 163 2.02 15.04 2.06
CA GLY A 163 2.55 14.17 1.00
C GLY A 163 1.57 13.91 -0.16
N GLU A 164 0.32 14.38 -0.11
CA GLU A 164 -0.75 13.96 -1.02
C GLU A 164 -0.49 14.23 -2.51
N ASP A 165 0.25 15.29 -2.83
CA ASP A 165 0.58 15.64 -4.21
C ASP A 165 1.66 14.74 -4.82
N ALA A 166 2.53 14.16 -3.99
CA ALA A 166 3.68 13.39 -4.41
C ALA A 166 3.50 11.87 -4.28
N ASP A 167 2.54 11.41 -3.49
CA ASP A 167 2.36 10.00 -3.15
C ASP A 167 0.88 9.59 -3.13
N ASP A 168 0.54 8.56 -3.90
CA ASP A 168 -0.85 8.10 -3.98
C ASP A 168 -1.32 7.37 -2.70
N VAL A 169 -0.42 6.80 -1.87
CA VAL A 169 -0.79 6.28 -0.54
C VAL A 169 -1.18 7.44 0.39
N ALA A 170 -0.39 8.51 0.39
CA ALA A 170 -0.70 9.72 1.16
C ALA A 170 -2.00 10.38 0.65
N ARG A 171 -2.22 10.39 -0.67
CA ARG A 171 -3.47 10.88 -1.28
C ARG A 171 -4.69 10.05 -0.87
N GLU A 172 -4.57 8.73 -0.75
CA GLU A 172 -5.65 7.88 -0.24
C GLU A 172 -6.07 8.32 1.17
N TRP A 173 -5.10 8.59 2.05
CA TRP A 173 -5.35 9.08 3.39
C TRP A 173 -6.07 10.44 3.43
N ALA A 174 -5.64 11.37 2.60
CA ALA A 174 -6.24 12.70 2.50
C ALA A 174 -7.62 12.69 1.81
N GLY A 175 -7.82 11.75 0.86
CA GLY A 175 -8.99 11.67 -0.02
C GLY A 175 -10.02 10.59 0.33
N GLY A 176 -9.99 10.02 1.53
CA GLY A 176 -11.00 9.03 1.94
C GLY A 176 -10.89 7.67 1.25
N PHE A 177 -9.69 7.27 0.81
CA PHE A 177 -9.38 5.96 0.22
C PHE A 177 -10.14 5.67 -1.09
N GLU A 178 -10.38 6.70 -1.90
CA GLU A 178 -11.23 6.62 -3.09
C GLU A 178 -10.81 5.53 -4.07
N ARG A 179 -9.51 5.42 -4.37
CA ARG A 179 -9.00 4.41 -5.31
C ARG A 179 -9.08 3.00 -4.73
N SER A 180 -8.86 2.84 -3.44
CA SER A 180 -9.00 1.57 -2.73
C SER A 180 -10.45 1.07 -2.80
N PHE A 181 -11.43 1.95 -2.57
CA PHE A 181 -12.85 1.61 -2.71
C PHE A 181 -13.23 1.29 -4.17
N ARG A 182 -12.73 2.04 -5.15
CA ARG A 182 -12.91 1.72 -6.59
C ARG A 182 -12.29 0.37 -6.97
N ALA A 183 -11.10 0.06 -6.46
CA ALA A 183 -10.48 -1.22 -6.69
C ALA A 183 -11.32 -2.37 -6.11
N ALA A 184 -11.92 -2.19 -4.92
CA ALA A 184 -12.83 -3.17 -4.33
C ALA A 184 -14.08 -3.39 -5.20
N ASP A 185 -14.70 -2.33 -5.68
CA ASP A 185 -15.86 -2.41 -6.58
C ASP A 185 -15.49 -3.19 -7.85
N ARG A 186 -14.33 -2.88 -8.44
CA ARG A 186 -13.86 -3.57 -9.64
C ARG A 186 -13.57 -5.06 -9.39
N ILE A 187 -12.92 -5.39 -8.29
CA ILE A 187 -12.67 -6.79 -7.88
C ILE A 187 -14.00 -7.56 -7.72
N ALA A 188 -15.02 -6.93 -7.16
CA ALA A 188 -16.33 -7.54 -6.98
C ALA A 188 -17.08 -7.79 -8.30
N GLU A 189 -16.91 -6.92 -9.31
CA GLU A 189 -17.52 -7.06 -10.63
C GLU A 189 -16.89 -8.19 -11.47
N LEU A 190 -15.61 -8.46 -11.26
CA LEU A 190 -14.87 -9.47 -12.01
C LEU A 190 -15.26 -10.88 -11.55
N SER A 191 -15.07 -11.86 -12.43
CA SER A 191 -15.30 -13.27 -12.15
C SER A 191 -14.00 -14.09 -12.25
N GLY A 192 -13.99 -15.27 -11.65
CA GLY A 192 -12.81 -16.16 -11.61
C GLY A 192 -12.06 -16.08 -10.27
N PRO A 193 -10.87 -16.67 -10.15
CA PRO A 193 -10.07 -16.66 -8.94
C PRO A 193 -9.77 -15.25 -8.45
N LEU A 194 -9.86 -15.02 -7.14
CA LEU A 194 -9.73 -13.68 -6.56
C LEU A 194 -8.36 -13.04 -6.80
N SER A 195 -7.28 -13.83 -6.80
CA SER A 195 -5.95 -13.36 -7.17
C SER A 195 -5.84 -12.91 -8.63
N ASP A 196 -6.56 -13.55 -9.56
CA ASP A 196 -6.58 -13.14 -10.96
C ASP A 196 -7.41 -11.86 -11.17
N ARG A 197 -8.51 -11.70 -10.38
CA ARG A 197 -9.26 -10.44 -10.33
C ARG A 197 -8.38 -9.29 -9.83
N ALA A 198 -7.58 -9.52 -8.79
CA ALA A 198 -6.62 -8.55 -8.28
C ALA A 198 -5.57 -8.15 -9.33
N ALA A 199 -4.99 -9.12 -10.04
CA ALA A 199 -4.04 -8.83 -11.12
C ALA A 199 -4.67 -8.04 -12.27
N THR A 200 -5.92 -8.33 -12.63
CA THR A 200 -6.66 -7.56 -13.63
C THR A 200 -6.89 -6.12 -13.14
N THR A 201 -7.35 -5.95 -11.91
CA THR A 201 -7.56 -4.63 -11.30
C THR A 201 -6.25 -3.86 -11.19
N PHE A 202 -5.13 -4.51 -10.88
CA PHE A 202 -3.81 -3.90 -10.87
C PHE A 202 -3.44 -3.34 -12.26
N CYS A 203 -3.62 -4.12 -13.33
CA CYS A 203 -3.32 -3.66 -14.69
C CYS A 203 -4.21 -2.49 -15.09
N GLU A 204 -5.50 -2.54 -14.78
CA GLU A 204 -6.45 -1.46 -15.08
C GLU A 204 -6.15 -0.19 -14.28
N ALA A 205 -5.81 -0.31 -12.98
CA ALA A 205 -5.45 0.82 -12.12
C ALA A 205 -4.13 1.49 -12.55
N LEU A 206 -3.15 0.69 -13.00
CA LEU A 206 -1.89 1.20 -13.55
C LEU A 206 -2.09 1.88 -14.91
N ALA A 207 -2.99 1.35 -15.73
CA ALA A 207 -3.35 1.95 -17.01
C ALA A 207 -4.10 3.29 -16.86
N ASP A 208 -4.93 3.42 -15.83
CA ASP A 208 -5.69 4.64 -15.53
C ASP A 208 -4.80 5.79 -15.02
N ARG A 209 -3.75 5.46 -14.26
CA ARG A 209 -2.89 6.46 -13.62
C ARG A 209 -1.44 5.99 -13.48
N PRO A 210 -0.45 6.84 -13.85
CA PRO A 210 0.96 6.57 -13.61
C PRO A 210 1.26 6.34 -12.12
N ASP A 211 2.02 5.30 -11.82
CA ASP A 211 2.39 4.92 -10.45
C ASP A 211 3.38 5.91 -9.83
N THR A 212 3.11 6.38 -8.61
CA THR A 212 3.93 7.39 -7.95
C THR A 212 5.28 6.86 -7.47
N LEU A 213 5.42 5.57 -7.14
CA LEU A 213 6.72 4.98 -6.81
C LEU A 213 7.61 4.93 -8.06
N VAL A 214 7.04 4.58 -9.22
CA VAL A 214 7.77 4.63 -10.50
C VAL A 214 8.19 6.06 -10.82
N ALA A 215 7.28 7.03 -10.66
CA ALA A 215 7.59 8.44 -10.90
C ALA A 215 8.73 8.94 -10.00
N LYS A 216 8.74 8.58 -8.72
CA LYS A 216 9.80 8.93 -7.77
C LYS A 216 11.15 8.31 -8.12
N LYS A 217 11.17 7.04 -8.56
CA LYS A 217 12.41 6.31 -8.85
C LYS A 217 13.00 6.58 -10.23
N HIS A 218 12.14 6.82 -11.23
CA HIS A 218 12.53 6.83 -12.64
C HIS A 218 12.10 8.10 -13.39
N GLY A 219 11.34 8.99 -12.72
CA GLY A 219 10.78 10.20 -13.31
C GLY A 219 9.37 9.98 -13.88
N VAL A 220 8.64 11.10 -13.99
CA VAL A 220 7.21 11.12 -14.39
C VAL A 220 7.00 10.56 -15.80
N GLU A 221 7.93 10.82 -16.73
CA GLU A 221 7.84 10.35 -18.11
C GLU A 221 7.90 8.81 -18.20
N VAL A 222 8.75 8.16 -17.39
CA VAL A 222 8.84 6.70 -17.34
C VAL A 222 7.56 6.10 -16.72
N ALA A 223 7.02 6.72 -15.67
CA ALA A 223 5.78 6.28 -15.07
C ALA A 223 4.61 6.37 -16.05
N LYS A 224 4.55 7.46 -16.83
CA LYS A 224 3.54 7.65 -17.88
C LYS A 224 3.69 6.64 -19.01
N GLU A 225 4.93 6.44 -19.53
CA GLU A 225 5.22 5.41 -20.54
C GLU A 225 4.74 4.03 -20.07
N ALA A 226 5.03 3.67 -18.81
CA ALA A 226 4.62 2.39 -18.24
C ALA A 226 3.09 2.26 -18.22
N SER A 227 2.36 3.30 -17.77
CA SER A 227 0.91 3.37 -17.76
C SER A 227 0.32 3.22 -19.17
N ASP A 228 0.80 4.00 -20.15
CA ASP A 228 0.33 3.97 -21.54
C ASP A 228 0.55 2.58 -22.18
N ARG A 229 1.67 1.93 -21.89
CA ARG A 229 1.99 0.60 -22.42
C ARG A 229 1.10 -0.50 -21.81
N VAL A 230 0.81 -0.41 -20.52
CA VAL A 230 -0.12 -1.34 -19.88
C VAL A 230 -1.53 -1.12 -20.42
N ALA A 231 -1.96 0.13 -20.61
CA ALA A 231 -3.24 0.46 -21.23
C ALA A 231 -3.40 -0.15 -22.63
N ALA A 232 -2.35 -0.10 -23.47
CA ALA A 232 -2.33 -0.71 -24.78
C ALA A 232 -2.37 -2.25 -24.77
N ALA A 233 -1.96 -2.88 -23.67
CA ALA A 233 -1.92 -4.33 -23.49
C ALA A 233 -3.15 -4.90 -22.77
N LEU A 234 -4.06 -4.06 -22.27
CA LEU A 234 -5.26 -4.53 -21.56
C LEU A 234 -6.06 -5.52 -22.40
N GLY A 235 -6.54 -6.58 -21.75
CA GLY A 235 -7.26 -7.67 -22.43
C GLY A 235 -6.40 -8.67 -23.17
N ASN A 236 -5.09 -8.45 -23.26
CA ASN A 236 -4.12 -9.38 -23.86
C ASN A 236 -3.13 -9.89 -22.79
N ARG A 237 -3.42 -11.07 -22.22
CA ARG A 237 -2.59 -11.69 -21.16
C ARG A 237 -1.14 -11.93 -21.59
N GLU A 238 -0.90 -12.31 -22.85
CA GLU A 238 0.45 -12.55 -23.36
C GLU A 238 1.26 -11.24 -23.43
N ALA A 239 0.66 -10.16 -23.93
CA ALA A 239 1.28 -8.84 -23.94
C ALA A 239 1.56 -8.32 -22.52
N LEU A 240 0.62 -8.47 -21.58
CA LEU A 240 0.84 -8.10 -20.17
C LEU A 240 1.96 -8.93 -19.53
N SER A 241 2.06 -10.23 -19.84
CA SER A 241 3.13 -11.09 -19.32
C SER A 241 4.50 -10.70 -19.90
N ALA A 242 4.57 -10.30 -21.17
CA ALA A 242 5.79 -9.77 -21.78
C ALA A 242 6.23 -8.45 -21.13
N LEU A 243 5.26 -7.52 -20.88
CA LEU A 243 5.52 -6.29 -20.14
C LEU A 243 5.99 -6.56 -18.71
N ALA A 244 5.42 -7.58 -18.05
CA ALA A 244 5.82 -7.95 -16.69
C ALA A 244 7.31 -8.34 -16.63
N ALA A 245 7.79 -9.15 -17.58
CA ALA A 245 9.20 -9.52 -17.65
C ALA A 245 10.10 -8.30 -17.97
N GLU A 246 9.72 -7.49 -18.95
CA GLU A 246 10.49 -6.29 -19.34
C GLU A 246 10.60 -5.27 -18.20
N PHE A 247 9.50 -4.99 -17.48
CA PHE A 247 9.51 -4.01 -16.39
C PHE A 247 10.37 -4.49 -15.22
N VAL A 248 10.40 -5.79 -14.94
CA VAL A 248 11.33 -6.38 -13.97
C VAL A 248 12.79 -6.12 -14.38
N GLU A 249 13.16 -6.38 -15.65
CA GLU A 249 14.50 -6.12 -16.16
C GLU A 249 14.89 -4.62 -16.08
N ARG A 250 13.92 -3.73 -16.33
CA ARG A 250 14.09 -2.27 -16.23
C ARG A 250 13.97 -1.73 -14.81
N ARG A 251 13.67 -2.58 -13.82
CA ARG A 251 13.39 -2.22 -12.42
C ARG A 251 12.23 -1.21 -12.26
N ILE A 252 11.29 -1.21 -13.20
CA ILE A 252 10.05 -0.43 -13.12
C ILE A 252 9.08 -1.20 -12.25
N ASN A 253 8.89 -0.77 -11.00
CA ASN A 253 8.03 -1.44 -10.04
C ASN A 253 6.86 -0.54 -9.61
N PRO A 254 5.64 -0.77 -10.10
CA PRO A 254 4.45 -0.03 -9.70
C PRO A 254 3.91 -0.48 -8.33
N GLY A 255 4.72 -0.26 -7.28
CA GLY A 255 4.43 -0.71 -5.92
C GLY A 255 3.22 0.00 -5.30
N THR A 256 3.08 1.31 -5.51
CA THR A 256 1.94 2.06 -4.98
C THR A 256 0.60 1.55 -5.54
N THR A 257 0.57 1.16 -6.82
CA THR A 257 -0.62 0.53 -7.42
C THR A 257 -0.95 -0.81 -6.77
N ALA A 258 0.07 -1.62 -6.45
CA ALA A 258 -0.10 -2.88 -5.73
C ALA A 258 -0.67 -2.66 -4.32
N ASP A 259 -0.16 -1.65 -3.59
CA ASP A 259 -0.64 -1.28 -2.25
C ASP A 259 -2.14 -0.93 -2.25
N ILE A 260 -2.58 -0.13 -3.24
CA ILE A 260 -3.99 0.26 -3.41
C ILE A 260 -4.86 -0.97 -3.75
N VAL A 261 -4.36 -1.90 -4.57
CA VAL A 261 -5.11 -3.13 -4.90
C VAL A 261 -5.20 -4.06 -3.70
N ALA A 262 -4.17 -4.14 -2.85
CA ALA A 262 -4.23 -4.89 -1.60
C ALA A 262 -5.31 -4.32 -0.65
N ALA A 263 -5.41 -3.00 -0.53
CA ALA A 263 -6.47 -2.33 0.21
C ALA A 263 -7.86 -2.61 -0.41
N GLY A 264 -7.98 -2.58 -1.74
CA GLY A 264 -9.22 -2.94 -2.45
C GLY A 264 -9.64 -4.38 -2.23
N LEU A 265 -8.69 -5.33 -2.23
CA LEU A 265 -8.95 -6.74 -1.89
C LEU A 265 -9.51 -6.90 -0.48
N PHE A 266 -8.92 -6.21 0.49
CA PHE A 266 -9.41 -6.22 1.86
C PHE A 266 -10.88 -5.74 1.94
N ILE A 267 -11.18 -4.60 1.31
CA ILE A 267 -12.54 -4.04 1.29
C ILE A 267 -13.51 -5.02 0.61
N ALA A 268 -13.11 -5.66 -0.50
CA ALA A 268 -13.93 -6.64 -1.21
C ALA A 268 -14.22 -7.88 -0.33
N LEU A 269 -13.21 -8.39 0.39
CA LEU A 269 -13.37 -9.51 1.33
C LEU A 269 -14.33 -9.17 2.47
N GLU A 270 -14.19 -7.98 3.08
CA GLU A 270 -15.10 -7.50 4.14
C GLU A 270 -16.54 -7.32 3.65
N ARG A 271 -16.73 -7.03 2.35
CA ARG A 271 -18.06 -6.96 1.70
C ARG A 271 -18.61 -8.33 1.31
N GLY A 272 -17.91 -9.41 1.62
CA GLY A 272 -18.37 -10.78 1.40
C GLY A 272 -18.04 -11.37 0.03
N VAL A 273 -17.06 -10.80 -0.69
CA VAL A 273 -16.52 -11.46 -1.90
C VAL A 273 -15.80 -12.73 -1.47
N GLU A 274 -16.23 -13.86 -2.00
CA GLU A 274 -15.70 -15.18 -1.66
C GLU A 274 -14.39 -15.48 -2.43
N VAL A 275 -13.51 -16.26 -1.78
CA VAL A 275 -12.25 -16.76 -2.32
C VAL A 275 -12.48 -17.98 -3.20
#